data_9c469d076418711b05aebc4a2c213bd9
#
_entry.id   9c469d076418711b05aebc4a2c213bd9
#
_cell.length_a   1.000
_cell.length_b   1.000
_cell.length_c   1.000
_cell.angle_alpha   90.00
_cell.angle_beta   90.00
_cell.angle_gamma   90.00
#
_symmetry.space_group_name_H-M   'P 1'
#
loop_
_entity.id
_entity.type
_entity.pdbx_description
1 polymer ?
#
loop_
_entity_poly.entity_id
_entity_poly.type
_entity_poly.pdbx_seq_one_letter_code
_entity_poly.pdbx_strand_id
1 'polypeptide(L)'
;MSEFSQNGVVATLHDFSNRDIDKIENDLKAFSKDRKMELVLPCLYSELEGSALPKIVDEISKTNYLNHVIIGLDRANEQQAKKAWKFFKRLNQPYTILWNDGPNLRKLDDELKEHKLAPQELGKGRNVWYCLGMAIARGEARSLAFHDCDILTYDRRLLAKLFYPVVNPLFNFEFCKGYYPRVSDGKMNGRVSRLLVTPFLMAMEKTLGHNDYLDFMRAFKYPLAGEFSFRRNLMSEMRIPSDWGVEIGILSEMQRNHASNRICQVDLADNYDHKHQDLSIDNQTKGCLLYTSDAADE
;
A
#
# COMPACT_ATOMS: atom_id res chain seq x y z
N MET A 1 20.96 29.00 3.34
CA MET A 1 19.55 29.05 3.82
C MET A 1 18.86 27.85 3.21
N SER A 2 18.25 27.03 4.03
CA SER A 2 17.40 25.94 3.52
C SER A 2 16.06 26.55 3.13
N GLU A 3 15.76 26.58 1.84
CA GLU A 3 14.49 27.09 1.31
C GLU A 3 13.36 26.04 1.38
N PHE A 4 13.63 24.87 1.97
CA PHE A 4 12.65 23.83 2.14
C PHE A 4 11.87 24.03 3.43
N SER A 5 10.76 24.70 3.31
CA SER A 5 9.75 24.68 4.36
C SER A 5 8.95 23.38 4.22
N GLN A 6 9.04 22.51 5.20
CA GLN A 6 8.12 21.39 5.33
C GLN A 6 6.84 21.92 5.95
N ASN A 7 5.79 22.05 5.16
CA ASN A 7 4.47 22.37 5.66
C ASN A 7 3.86 21.07 6.23
N GLY A 8 3.68 21.01 7.53
CA GLY A 8 3.02 19.91 8.21
C GLY A 8 3.91 19.13 9.17
N VAL A 9 3.27 18.26 9.94
CA VAL A 9 3.86 17.50 11.05
C VAL A 9 4.56 16.20 10.61
N VAL A 10 4.47 15.84 9.32
CA VAL A 10 5.02 14.60 8.76
C VAL A 10 6.25 14.93 7.91
N ALA A 11 7.35 14.24 8.17
CA ALA A 11 8.58 14.39 7.38
C ALA A 11 8.36 13.97 5.92
N THR A 12 8.76 14.82 4.98
CA THR A 12 8.63 14.56 3.55
C THR A 12 10.01 14.37 2.93
N LEU A 13 10.25 13.21 2.34
CA LEU A 13 11.49 12.87 1.66
C LEU A 13 11.30 13.08 0.16
N HIS A 14 11.89 14.17 -0.36
CA HIS A 14 11.89 14.51 -1.77
C HIS A 14 13.09 13.89 -2.47
N ASP A 15 12.97 13.76 -3.79
CA ASP A 15 14.05 13.53 -4.73
C ASP A 15 15.01 12.38 -4.42
N PHE A 16 14.42 11.21 -4.11
CA PHE A 16 15.19 9.97 -4.19
C PHE A 16 15.49 9.57 -5.65
N SER A 17 14.90 10.27 -6.63
CA SER A 17 15.04 9.98 -8.06
C SER A 17 16.46 10.19 -8.59
N ASN A 18 17.21 11.14 -8.04
CA ASN A 18 18.61 11.40 -8.42
C ASN A 18 19.63 10.44 -7.78
N ARG A 19 19.19 9.56 -6.85
CA ARG A 19 20.07 8.51 -6.38
C ARG A 19 20.08 7.36 -7.38
N ASP A 20 21.27 6.90 -7.69
CA ASP A 20 21.48 5.66 -8.42
C ASP A 20 20.73 4.53 -7.71
N ILE A 21 19.81 3.88 -8.42
CA ILE A 21 19.01 2.79 -7.88
C ILE A 21 19.89 1.66 -7.36
N ASP A 22 21.00 1.39 -8.02
CA ASP A 22 21.92 0.33 -7.62
C ASP A 22 22.56 0.63 -6.26
N LYS A 23 22.81 1.90 -5.93
CA LYS A 23 23.24 2.29 -4.58
C LYS A 23 22.17 2.02 -3.53
N ILE A 24 20.93 2.42 -3.80
CA ILE A 24 19.82 2.19 -2.87
C ILE A 24 19.62 0.69 -2.65
N GLU A 25 19.61 -0.11 -3.72
CA GLU A 25 19.44 -1.57 -3.61
C GLU A 25 20.61 -2.26 -2.92
N ASN A 26 21.85 -1.78 -3.10
CA ASN A 26 23.01 -2.30 -2.39
C ASN A 26 22.91 -2.00 -0.88
N ASP A 27 22.47 -0.81 -0.50
CA ASP A 27 22.20 -0.48 0.91
C ASP A 27 21.09 -1.39 1.48
N LEU A 28 19.97 -1.53 0.76
CA LEU A 28 18.85 -2.41 1.16
C LEU A 28 19.32 -3.86 1.30
N LYS A 29 20.15 -4.35 0.38
CA LYS A 29 20.74 -5.69 0.47
C LYS A 29 21.64 -5.84 1.70
N ALA A 30 22.40 -4.83 2.04
CA ALA A 30 23.18 -4.84 3.27
C ALA A 30 22.27 -4.85 4.51
N PHE A 31 21.23 -4.03 4.54
CA PHE A 31 20.27 -3.96 5.64
C PHE A 31 19.42 -5.24 5.78
N SER A 32 19.13 -5.95 4.67
CA SER A 32 18.29 -7.16 4.68
C SER A 32 18.87 -8.32 5.48
N LYS A 33 20.16 -8.29 5.79
CA LYS A 33 20.84 -9.29 6.64
C LYS A 33 20.24 -9.32 8.06
N ASP A 34 19.96 -8.13 8.63
CA ASP A 34 19.47 -7.98 9.97
C ASP A 34 18.01 -7.50 10.02
N ARG A 35 17.55 -6.86 8.94
CA ARG A 35 16.23 -6.26 8.80
C ARG A 35 15.49 -6.85 7.61
N LYS A 36 15.03 -8.10 7.77
CA LYS A 36 14.29 -8.82 6.73
C LYS A 36 13.10 -8.03 6.24
N MET A 37 12.98 -7.90 4.92
CA MET A 37 11.95 -7.14 4.22
C MET A 37 11.01 -8.09 3.50
N GLU A 38 9.71 -7.93 3.70
CA GLU A 38 8.68 -8.68 2.99
C GLU A 38 7.73 -7.73 2.27
N LEU A 39 7.34 -8.10 1.06
CA LEU A 39 6.38 -7.36 0.25
C LEU A 39 5.03 -8.07 0.31
N VAL A 40 3.96 -7.30 0.49
CA VAL A 40 2.58 -7.76 0.41
C VAL A 40 1.94 -7.20 -0.86
N LEU A 41 1.34 -8.09 -1.63
CA LEU A 41 0.58 -7.81 -2.85
C LEU A 41 -0.87 -8.25 -2.66
N PRO A 42 -1.78 -7.36 -2.22
CA PRO A 42 -3.22 -7.63 -2.27
C PRO A 42 -3.66 -7.70 -3.73
N CYS A 43 -4.04 -8.88 -4.21
CA CYS A 43 -4.23 -9.15 -5.63
C CYS A 43 -5.63 -9.71 -5.89
N LEU A 44 -6.41 -9.02 -6.72
CA LEU A 44 -7.60 -9.61 -7.32
C LEU A 44 -7.19 -10.56 -8.44
N TYR A 45 -7.91 -11.66 -8.62
CA TYR A 45 -7.61 -12.56 -9.75
C TYR A 45 -7.65 -11.84 -11.11
N SER A 46 -8.55 -10.88 -11.29
CA SER A 46 -8.67 -10.09 -12.53
C SER A 46 -7.37 -9.35 -12.91
N GLU A 47 -6.49 -9.05 -11.96
CA GLU A 47 -5.22 -8.39 -12.24
C GLU A 47 -4.22 -9.30 -12.96
N LEU A 48 -4.36 -10.64 -12.83
CA LEU A 48 -3.56 -11.59 -13.58
C LEU A 48 -3.85 -11.54 -15.09
N GLU A 49 -5.02 -11.07 -15.46
CA GLU A 49 -5.47 -10.91 -16.86
C GLU A 49 -5.10 -9.53 -17.43
N GLY A 50 -4.65 -8.62 -16.56
CA GLY A 50 -4.21 -7.26 -16.91
C GLY A 50 -2.75 -7.19 -17.37
N SER A 51 -2.35 -6.01 -17.85
CA SER A 51 -0.98 -5.73 -18.31
C SER A 51 -0.03 -5.30 -17.19
N ALA A 52 -0.55 -4.80 -16.06
CA ALA A 52 0.24 -4.25 -14.97
C ALA A 52 0.96 -5.35 -14.17
N LEU A 53 0.22 -6.34 -13.66
CA LEU A 53 0.76 -7.34 -12.76
C LEU A 53 1.93 -8.16 -13.36
N PRO A 54 1.93 -8.57 -14.64
CA PRO A 54 3.10 -9.21 -15.23
C PRO A 54 4.37 -8.37 -15.15
N LYS A 55 4.27 -7.07 -15.43
CA LYS A 55 5.39 -6.13 -15.31
C LYS A 55 5.84 -5.96 -13.86
N ILE A 56 4.89 -5.83 -12.93
CA ILE A 56 5.17 -5.73 -11.48
C ILE A 56 5.98 -6.94 -11.02
N VAL A 57 5.54 -8.16 -11.36
CA VAL A 57 6.23 -9.40 -10.98
C VAL A 57 7.62 -9.48 -11.59
N ASP A 58 7.79 -9.08 -12.86
CA ASP A 58 9.10 -9.06 -13.51
C ASP A 58 10.06 -8.06 -12.86
N GLU A 59 9.58 -6.89 -12.47
CA GLU A 59 10.39 -5.91 -11.75
C GLU A 59 10.75 -6.37 -10.32
N ILE A 60 9.81 -6.93 -9.58
CA ILE A 60 10.07 -7.51 -8.26
C ILE A 60 11.10 -8.63 -8.35
N SER A 61 11.03 -9.50 -9.36
CA SER A 61 11.95 -10.61 -9.55
C SER A 61 13.42 -10.19 -9.71
N LYS A 62 13.68 -8.95 -10.09
CA LYS A 62 15.03 -8.39 -10.21
C LYS A 62 15.60 -7.90 -8.87
N THR A 63 14.78 -7.74 -7.84
CA THR A 63 15.23 -7.24 -6.52
C THR A 63 16.05 -8.32 -5.80
N ASN A 64 17.09 -7.91 -5.07
CA ASN A 64 18.00 -8.82 -4.39
C ASN A 64 18.02 -8.66 -2.87
N TYR A 65 17.11 -7.84 -2.34
CA TYR A 65 16.99 -7.51 -0.91
C TYR A 65 15.69 -8.03 -0.27
N LEU A 66 14.69 -8.42 -1.07
CA LEU A 66 13.45 -9.00 -0.56
C LEU A 66 13.66 -10.41 -0.03
N ASN A 67 13.20 -10.65 1.19
CA ASN A 67 13.25 -11.97 1.82
C ASN A 67 12.02 -12.82 1.49
N HIS A 68 10.87 -12.21 1.27
CA HIS A 68 9.64 -12.92 0.96
C HIS A 68 8.60 -12.01 0.29
N VAL A 69 7.69 -12.64 -0.49
CA VAL A 69 6.53 -11.96 -1.08
C VAL A 69 5.26 -12.68 -0.62
N ILE A 70 4.32 -11.95 -0.04
CA ILE A 70 3.01 -12.47 0.36
C ILE A 70 1.98 -11.96 -0.65
N ILE A 71 1.32 -12.86 -1.34
CA ILE A 71 0.27 -12.55 -2.32
C ILE A 71 -1.07 -12.92 -1.70
N GLY A 72 -1.92 -11.91 -1.45
CA GLY A 72 -3.30 -12.15 -1.03
C GLY A 72 -4.21 -12.28 -2.25
N LEU A 73 -4.47 -13.51 -2.69
CA LEU A 73 -5.31 -13.78 -3.86
C LEU A 73 -6.78 -13.76 -3.48
N ASP A 74 -7.51 -12.80 -4.03
CA ASP A 74 -8.94 -12.61 -3.76
C ASP A 74 -9.79 -12.78 -5.02
N ARG A 75 -11.07 -13.14 -4.84
CA ARG A 75 -12.06 -13.37 -5.91
C ARG A 75 -11.60 -14.39 -6.95
N ALA A 76 -11.05 -15.50 -6.48
CA ALA A 76 -10.56 -16.58 -7.33
C ALA A 76 -11.24 -17.90 -7.02
N ASN A 77 -11.79 -18.58 -8.03
CA ASN A 77 -12.19 -19.97 -7.92
C ASN A 77 -10.96 -20.91 -7.97
N GLU A 78 -11.16 -22.23 -7.79
CA GLU A 78 -10.09 -23.20 -7.72
C GLU A 78 -9.23 -23.25 -9.00
N GLN A 79 -9.87 -23.17 -10.18
CA GLN A 79 -9.11 -23.17 -11.46
C GLN A 79 -8.29 -21.89 -11.61
N GLN A 80 -8.84 -20.77 -11.20
CA GLN A 80 -8.18 -19.48 -11.19
C GLN A 80 -7.01 -19.46 -10.20
N ALA A 81 -7.18 -20.01 -9.01
CA ALA A 81 -6.10 -20.17 -8.04
C ALA A 81 -4.95 -21.00 -8.59
N LYS A 82 -5.25 -22.14 -9.28
CA LYS A 82 -4.22 -22.96 -9.97
C LYS A 82 -3.45 -22.15 -11.02
N LYS A 83 -4.14 -21.28 -11.79
CA LYS A 83 -3.48 -20.38 -12.74
C LYS A 83 -2.59 -19.35 -12.03
N ALA A 84 -3.06 -18.78 -10.92
CA ALA A 84 -2.27 -17.83 -10.13
C ALA A 84 -0.99 -18.48 -9.58
N TRP A 85 -1.05 -19.69 -9.03
CA TRP A 85 0.15 -20.42 -8.60
C TRP A 85 1.15 -20.65 -9.75
N LYS A 86 0.69 -20.94 -10.96
CA LYS A 86 1.56 -21.06 -12.12
C LYS A 86 2.16 -19.72 -12.52
N PHE A 87 1.37 -18.66 -12.46
CA PHE A 87 1.80 -17.30 -12.82
C PHE A 87 2.91 -16.78 -11.89
N PHE A 88 2.74 -16.90 -10.57
CA PHE A 88 3.69 -16.35 -9.59
C PHE A 88 5.00 -17.18 -9.49
N LYS A 89 5.11 -18.34 -10.16
CA LYS A 89 6.41 -19.04 -10.33
C LYS A 89 7.48 -18.20 -11.04
N ARG A 90 7.12 -17.06 -11.62
CA ARG A 90 8.05 -16.10 -12.21
C ARG A 90 8.85 -15.32 -11.16
N LEU A 91 8.39 -15.30 -9.91
CA LEU A 91 9.13 -14.68 -8.81
C LEU A 91 10.40 -15.49 -8.51
N ASN A 92 11.51 -14.78 -8.37
CA ASN A 92 12.79 -15.38 -7.93
C ASN A 92 12.88 -15.46 -6.40
N GLN A 93 12.10 -14.63 -5.70
CA GLN A 93 12.04 -14.61 -4.24
C GLN A 93 11.14 -15.72 -3.71
N PRO A 94 11.38 -16.22 -2.48
CA PRO A 94 10.40 -17.04 -1.78
C PRO A 94 9.06 -16.30 -1.68
N TYR A 95 7.95 -17.01 -1.88
CA TYR A 95 6.63 -16.39 -1.81
C TYR A 95 5.58 -17.31 -1.19
N THR A 96 4.51 -16.72 -0.70
CA THR A 96 3.31 -17.41 -0.21
C THR A 96 2.09 -16.82 -0.89
N ILE A 97 1.19 -17.66 -1.40
CA ILE A 97 -0.11 -17.24 -1.91
C ILE A 97 -1.16 -17.60 -0.87
N LEU A 98 -1.83 -16.59 -0.34
CA LEU A 98 -3.03 -16.73 0.47
C LEU A 98 -4.23 -16.66 -0.46
N TRP A 99 -4.86 -17.80 -0.67
CA TRP A 99 -6.10 -17.84 -1.45
C TRP A 99 -7.30 -17.59 -0.53
N ASN A 100 -7.84 -16.37 -0.55
CA ASN A 100 -8.89 -15.92 0.36
C ASN A 100 -10.20 -16.73 0.21
N ASP A 101 -10.49 -17.20 -1.00
CA ASP A 101 -11.66 -18.03 -1.29
C ASP A 101 -11.41 -19.54 -1.11
N GLY A 102 -10.18 -19.91 -0.76
CA GLY A 102 -9.75 -21.28 -0.62
C GLY A 102 -10.26 -21.94 0.67
N PRO A 103 -10.31 -23.29 0.69
CA PRO A 103 -10.91 -24.03 1.80
C PRO A 103 -10.20 -23.79 3.13
N ASN A 104 -8.88 -23.62 3.14
CA ASN A 104 -8.13 -23.43 4.37
C ASN A 104 -8.41 -22.06 5.01
N LEU A 105 -8.44 -20.99 4.19
CA LEU A 105 -8.72 -19.66 4.72
C LEU A 105 -10.19 -19.48 5.07
N ARG A 106 -11.08 -20.13 4.33
CA ARG A 106 -12.52 -20.18 4.67
C ARG A 106 -12.75 -20.86 6.02
N LYS A 107 -12.06 -21.97 6.29
CA LYS A 107 -12.16 -22.64 7.60
C LYS A 107 -11.70 -21.72 8.73
N LEU A 108 -10.57 -21.01 8.55
CA LEU A 108 -10.08 -20.04 9.51
C LEU A 108 -11.07 -18.87 9.69
N ASP A 109 -11.66 -18.37 8.59
CA ASP A 109 -12.68 -17.31 8.62
C ASP A 109 -13.92 -17.74 9.43
N ASP A 110 -14.36 -18.98 9.28
CA ASP A 110 -15.50 -19.53 10.04
C ASP A 110 -15.18 -19.67 11.54
N GLU A 111 -13.99 -20.14 11.88
CA GLU A 111 -13.48 -20.18 13.24
C GLU A 111 -13.41 -18.78 13.89
N LEU A 112 -12.93 -17.78 13.14
CA LEU A 112 -12.89 -16.39 13.58
C LEU A 112 -14.29 -15.78 13.74
N LYS A 113 -15.27 -16.18 12.90
CA LYS A 113 -16.67 -15.73 13.03
C LYS A 113 -17.33 -16.24 14.31
N GLU A 114 -17.06 -17.47 14.70
CA GLU A 114 -17.55 -18.02 15.97
C GLU A 114 -17.12 -17.17 17.17
N HIS A 115 -15.91 -16.61 17.09
CA HIS A 115 -15.35 -15.72 18.10
C HIS A 115 -15.63 -14.23 17.87
N LYS A 116 -16.38 -13.84 16.83
CA LYS A 116 -16.66 -12.45 16.42
C LYS A 116 -15.41 -11.65 16.09
N LEU A 117 -14.38 -12.30 15.58
CA LEU A 117 -13.09 -11.71 15.20
C LEU A 117 -12.87 -11.62 13.68
N ALA A 118 -13.72 -12.26 12.88
CA ALA A 118 -13.58 -12.24 11.43
C ALA A 118 -13.87 -10.84 10.86
N PRO A 119 -13.12 -10.41 9.82
CA PRO A 119 -13.47 -9.25 9.03
C PRO A 119 -14.87 -9.43 8.42
N GLN A 120 -15.77 -8.48 8.68
CA GLN A 120 -17.18 -8.62 8.30
C GLN A 120 -17.44 -8.39 6.83
N GLU A 121 -16.62 -7.53 6.18
CA GLU A 121 -16.82 -7.11 4.80
C GLU A 121 -15.80 -7.69 3.84
N LEU A 122 -16.23 -7.90 2.61
CA LEU A 122 -15.37 -8.39 1.51
C LEU A 122 -14.74 -7.18 0.78
N GLY A 123 -13.57 -6.76 1.22
CA GLY A 123 -12.86 -5.63 0.65
C GLY A 123 -11.34 -5.79 0.66
N LYS A 124 -10.65 -4.78 0.15
CA LYS A 124 -9.17 -4.71 0.16
C LYS A 124 -8.63 -4.90 1.59
N GLY A 125 -9.28 -4.30 2.58
CA GLY A 125 -8.87 -4.38 3.97
C GLY A 125 -8.87 -5.80 4.53
N ARG A 126 -9.88 -6.61 4.22
CA ARG A 126 -9.90 -8.03 4.59
C ARG A 126 -8.69 -8.77 4.03
N ASN A 127 -8.36 -8.56 2.76
CA ASN A 127 -7.19 -9.17 2.12
C ASN A 127 -5.89 -8.73 2.81
N VAL A 128 -5.72 -7.44 3.03
CA VAL A 128 -4.56 -6.86 3.75
C VAL A 128 -4.45 -7.45 5.16
N TRP A 129 -5.56 -7.58 5.88
CA TRP A 129 -5.59 -8.13 7.24
C TRP A 129 -5.09 -9.59 7.28
N TYR A 130 -5.54 -10.45 6.36
CA TYR A 130 -5.05 -11.82 6.27
C TYR A 130 -3.58 -11.90 5.88
N CYS A 131 -3.12 -11.05 4.95
CA CYS A 131 -1.72 -10.97 4.58
C CYS A 131 -0.83 -10.54 5.76
N LEU A 132 -1.31 -9.58 6.56
CA LEU A 132 -0.63 -9.15 7.77
C LEU A 132 -0.56 -10.27 8.81
N GLY A 133 -1.68 -11.00 9.01
CA GLY A 133 -1.72 -12.19 9.86
C GLY A 133 -0.70 -13.26 9.43
N MET A 134 -0.55 -13.48 8.13
CA MET A 134 0.47 -14.39 7.59
C MET A 134 1.89 -13.89 7.89
N ALA A 135 2.19 -12.61 7.71
CA ALA A 135 3.48 -12.03 8.02
C ALA A 135 3.83 -12.18 9.51
N ILE A 136 2.84 -11.99 10.40
CA ILE A 136 2.98 -12.18 11.84
C ILE A 136 3.25 -13.66 12.15
N ALA A 137 2.48 -14.58 11.58
CA ALA A 137 2.62 -16.02 11.78
C ALA A 137 3.97 -16.55 11.30
N ARG A 138 4.49 -16.04 10.18
CA ARG A 138 5.85 -16.35 9.70
C ARG A 138 6.94 -15.86 10.68
N GLY A 139 6.71 -14.74 11.33
CA GLY A 139 7.59 -14.22 12.37
C GLY A 139 8.95 -13.68 11.89
N GLU A 140 9.23 -13.69 10.58
CA GLU A 140 10.54 -13.36 10.02
C GLU A 140 10.67 -11.88 9.65
N ALA A 141 9.61 -11.26 9.14
CA ALA A 141 9.64 -9.87 8.70
C ALA A 141 10.08 -8.92 9.81
N ARG A 142 10.95 -7.98 9.49
CA ARG A 142 11.30 -6.81 10.31
C ARG A 142 10.66 -5.55 9.77
N SER A 143 10.31 -5.56 8.48
CA SER A 143 9.54 -4.52 7.81
C SER A 143 8.68 -5.12 6.72
N LEU A 144 7.50 -4.54 6.49
CA LEU A 144 6.63 -4.86 5.39
C LEU A 144 6.44 -3.63 4.50
N ALA A 145 6.26 -3.89 3.21
CA ALA A 145 5.75 -2.91 2.25
C ALA A 145 4.50 -3.47 1.57
N PHE A 146 3.60 -2.59 1.18
CA PHE A 146 2.38 -2.89 0.45
C PHE A 146 2.39 -2.15 -0.88
N HIS A 147 2.05 -2.86 -1.95
CA HIS A 147 1.88 -2.29 -3.29
C HIS A 147 0.59 -2.80 -3.91
N ASP A 148 -0.07 -1.95 -4.66
CA ASP A 148 -1.21 -2.35 -5.47
C ASP A 148 -0.75 -3.13 -6.72
N CYS A 149 -1.62 -3.99 -7.25
CA CYS A 149 -1.31 -4.89 -8.36
C CYS A 149 -1.66 -4.33 -9.74
N ASP A 150 -2.16 -3.10 -9.84
CA ASP A 150 -2.67 -2.45 -11.04
C ASP A 150 -1.81 -1.28 -11.56
N ILE A 151 -0.62 -1.10 -11.00
CA ILE A 151 0.31 -0.01 -11.34
C ILE A 151 0.94 -0.25 -12.72
N LEU A 152 0.52 0.51 -13.74
CA LEU A 152 1.01 0.38 -15.11
C LEU A 152 2.45 0.88 -15.29
N THR A 153 2.84 1.91 -14.54
CA THR A 153 4.16 2.53 -14.58
C THR A 153 5.14 1.92 -13.56
N TYR A 154 4.83 0.72 -13.03
CA TYR A 154 5.64 0.08 -11.99
C TYR A 154 7.11 -0.06 -12.42
N ASP A 155 7.99 0.32 -11.51
CA ASP A 155 9.43 0.14 -11.58
C ASP A 155 9.93 -0.29 -10.18
N ARG A 156 10.94 -1.15 -10.09
CA ARG A 156 11.49 -1.63 -8.82
C ARG A 156 12.00 -0.51 -7.89
N ARG A 157 12.28 0.68 -8.46
CA ARG A 157 12.61 1.88 -7.68
C ARG A 157 11.53 2.30 -6.71
N LEU A 158 10.25 2.10 -7.06
CA LEU A 158 9.13 2.39 -6.18
C LEU A 158 9.27 1.64 -4.85
N LEU A 159 9.55 0.34 -4.93
CA LEU A 159 9.70 -0.52 -3.77
C LEU A 159 10.95 -0.17 -2.95
N ALA A 160 12.08 0.07 -3.63
CA ALA A 160 13.32 0.44 -2.97
C ALA A 160 13.19 1.75 -2.18
N LYS A 161 12.58 2.78 -2.79
CA LYS A 161 12.32 4.07 -2.15
C LYS A 161 11.38 3.93 -0.95
N LEU A 162 10.38 3.05 -1.05
CA LEU A 162 9.40 2.85 0.01
C LEU A 162 10.01 2.15 1.23
N PHE A 163 10.88 1.15 1.04
CA PHE A 163 11.56 0.47 2.14
C PHE A 163 12.64 1.30 2.80
N TYR A 164 13.38 2.09 2.01
CA TYR A 164 14.60 2.73 2.48
C TYR A 164 14.43 3.53 3.78
N PRO A 165 13.39 4.37 3.98
CA PRO A 165 13.21 5.15 5.20
C PRO A 165 13.02 4.30 6.46
N VAL A 166 12.30 3.17 6.34
CA VAL A 166 11.96 2.33 7.51
C VAL A 166 13.04 1.31 7.88
N VAL A 167 13.90 0.94 6.91
CA VAL A 167 14.95 -0.06 7.16
C VAL A 167 16.33 0.54 7.36
N ASN A 168 16.57 1.79 6.96
CA ASN A 168 17.85 2.45 7.17
C ASN A 168 18.14 2.59 8.67
N PRO A 169 19.28 2.07 9.17
CA PRO A 169 19.60 2.11 10.59
C PRO A 169 19.81 3.52 11.14
N LEU A 170 20.12 4.48 10.28
CA LEU A 170 20.32 5.88 10.65
C LEU A 170 19.01 6.68 10.74
N PHE A 171 17.94 6.15 10.17
CA PHE A 171 16.62 6.78 10.22
C PHE A 171 15.77 6.17 11.31
N ASN A 172 14.95 7.01 11.93
CA ASN A 172 14.11 6.60 13.03
C ASN A 172 12.63 6.47 12.64
N PHE A 173 12.34 6.34 11.33
CA PHE A 173 10.99 6.17 10.85
C PHE A 173 10.50 4.74 11.06
N GLU A 174 9.27 4.62 11.49
CA GLU A 174 8.56 3.35 11.71
C GLU A 174 7.51 3.10 10.63
N PHE A 175 6.98 4.18 10.04
CA PHE A 175 6.02 4.16 8.96
C PHE A 175 6.43 5.12 7.84
N CYS A 176 6.27 4.68 6.60
CA CYS A 176 6.52 5.48 5.41
C CYS A 176 5.35 5.34 4.42
N LYS A 177 4.77 6.46 4.02
CA LYS A 177 3.72 6.55 2.99
C LYS A 177 4.32 6.96 1.66
N GLY A 178 3.98 6.26 0.58
CA GLY A 178 4.31 6.71 -0.76
C GLY A 178 3.46 7.89 -1.20
N TYR A 179 4.03 8.77 -2.02
CA TYR A 179 3.28 9.76 -2.78
C TYR A 179 3.87 9.93 -4.17
N TYR A 180 3.08 10.39 -5.10
CA TYR A 180 3.43 10.55 -6.50
C TYR A 180 2.42 11.46 -7.21
N PRO A 181 2.82 12.17 -8.28
CA PRO A 181 1.88 12.82 -9.18
C PRO A 181 1.18 11.78 -10.07
N ARG A 182 -0.13 11.85 -10.15
CA ARG A 182 -0.92 11.05 -11.09
C ARG A 182 -1.09 11.84 -12.38
N VAL A 183 -0.21 11.59 -13.33
CA VAL A 183 -0.27 12.22 -14.65
C VAL A 183 -0.26 11.14 -15.71
N SER A 184 -1.26 11.14 -16.59
CA SER A 184 -1.27 10.31 -17.81
C SER A 184 -1.81 11.10 -18.97
N ASP A 185 -1.27 10.88 -20.17
CA ASP A 185 -1.68 11.53 -21.42
C ASP A 185 -1.77 13.07 -21.34
N GLY A 186 -0.87 13.70 -20.56
CA GLY A 186 -0.86 15.14 -20.36
C GLY A 186 -1.97 15.66 -19.44
N LYS A 187 -2.75 14.79 -18.80
CA LYS A 187 -3.81 15.13 -17.86
C LYS A 187 -3.40 14.83 -16.43
N MET A 188 -3.77 15.71 -15.51
CA MET A 188 -3.56 15.53 -14.08
C MET A 188 -4.72 14.75 -13.46
N ASN A 189 -4.49 13.47 -13.18
CA ASN A 189 -5.42 12.57 -12.51
C ASN A 189 -5.40 12.76 -10.95
N GLY A 190 -6.07 11.88 -10.22
CA GLY A 190 -6.13 11.98 -8.75
C GLY A 190 -7.09 13.07 -8.25
N ARG A 191 -8.20 13.28 -8.96
CA ARG A 191 -9.22 14.29 -8.62
C ARG A 191 -9.83 14.03 -7.26
N VAL A 192 -9.99 12.78 -6.81
CA VAL A 192 -10.55 12.45 -5.50
C VAL A 192 -9.75 13.14 -4.38
N SER A 193 -8.43 13.02 -4.38
CA SER A 193 -7.59 13.69 -3.38
C SER A 193 -7.68 15.21 -3.49
N ARG A 194 -7.65 15.77 -4.72
CA ARG A 194 -7.62 17.22 -4.94
C ARG A 194 -8.98 17.92 -4.77
N LEU A 195 -10.05 17.28 -5.27
CA LEU A 195 -11.38 17.93 -5.37
C LEU A 195 -12.32 17.49 -4.24
N LEU A 196 -12.05 16.38 -3.57
CA LEU A 196 -12.86 15.90 -2.46
C LEU A 196 -12.09 15.89 -1.14
N VAL A 197 -11.04 15.07 -1.01
CA VAL A 197 -10.39 14.84 0.28
C VAL A 197 -9.77 16.13 0.83
N THR A 198 -8.97 16.83 0.05
CA THR A 198 -8.30 18.06 0.49
C THR A 198 -9.31 19.16 0.85
N PRO A 199 -10.28 19.53 -0.02
CA PRO A 199 -11.30 20.51 0.33
C PRO A 199 -12.17 20.09 1.52
N PHE A 200 -12.48 18.78 1.63
CA PHE A 200 -13.27 18.27 2.76
C PHE A 200 -12.54 18.44 4.10
N LEU A 201 -11.26 18.07 4.16
CA LEU A 201 -10.44 18.27 5.36
C LEU A 201 -10.32 19.75 5.72
N MET A 202 -10.17 20.64 4.72
CA MET A 202 -10.16 22.09 4.94
C MET A 202 -11.50 22.63 5.46
N ALA A 203 -12.61 22.12 4.93
CA ALA A 203 -13.95 22.50 5.39
C ALA A 203 -14.20 22.00 6.82
N MET A 204 -13.78 20.80 7.16
CA MET A 204 -13.86 20.26 8.52
C MET A 204 -13.07 21.11 9.50
N GLU A 205 -11.83 21.47 9.18
CA GLU A 205 -11.02 22.36 10.03
C GLU A 205 -11.68 23.73 10.24
N LYS A 206 -12.22 24.31 9.16
CA LYS A 206 -12.95 25.58 9.24
C LYS A 206 -14.18 25.51 10.14
N THR A 207 -14.85 24.35 10.19
CA THR A 207 -16.09 24.14 10.94
C THR A 207 -15.82 23.75 12.39
N LEU A 208 -14.82 22.87 12.62
CA LEU A 208 -14.51 22.28 13.92
C LEU A 208 -13.41 23.04 14.68
N GLY A 209 -12.72 23.94 14.00
CA GLY A 209 -11.50 24.57 14.50
C GLY A 209 -10.25 23.70 14.33
N HIS A 210 -9.15 24.17 14.91
CA HIS A 210 -7.87 23.46 14.87
C HIS A 210 -8.00 22.06 15.50
N ASN A 211 -7.43 21.06 14.79
CA ASN A 211 -7.49 19.67 15.21
C ASN A 211 -6.25 18.91 14.71
N ASP A 212 -5.51 18.31 15.63
CA ASP A 212 -4.25 17.60 15.34
C ASP A 212 -4.41 16.46 14.31
N TYR A 213 -5.57 15.78 14.31
CA TYR A 213 -5.87 14.74 13.33
C TYR A 213 -6.03 15.32 11.92
N LEU A 214 -6.73 16.44 11.79
CA LEU A 214 -6.92 17.10 10.49
C LEU A 214 -5.58 17.62 9.95
N ASP A 215 -4.75 18.20 10.81
CA ASP A 215 -3.41 18.66 10.45
C ASP A 215 -2.53 17.51 10.00
N PHE A 216 -2.57 16.38 10.71
CA PHE A 216 -1.85 15.18 10.34
C PHE A 216 -2.30 14.64 8.98
N MET A 217 -3.60 14.52 8.75
CA MET A 217 -4.13 14.02 7.47
C MET A 217 -3.78 14.94 6.29
N ARG A 218 -3.81 16.26 6.50
CA ARG A 218 -3.45 17.25 5.49
C ARG A 218 -1.95 17.34 5.20
N ALA A 219 -1.11 16.85 6.09
CA ALA A 219 0.34 16.80 5.89
C ALA A 219 0.76 15.82 4.77
N PHE A 220 -0.08 14.82 4.46
CA PHE A 220 0.20 13.86 3.39
C PHE A 220 -0.11 14.43 2.01
N LYS A 221 0.87 14.30 1.09
CA LYS A 221 0.72 14.75 -0.31
C LYS A 221 -0.32 13.90 -1.06
N TYR A 222 -0.38 12.59 -0.76
CA TYR A 222 -1.36 11.68 -1.34
C TYR A 222 -1.84 10.67 -0.28
N PRO A 223 -2.80 11.04 0.58
CA PRO A 223 -3.26 10.18 1.68
C PRO A 223 -3.88 8.86 1.22
N LEU A 224 -4.44 8.84 0.01
CA LEU A 224 -5.09 7.66 -0.58
C LEU A 224 -4.13 6.71 -1.32
N ALA A 225 -2.80 6.96 -1.33
CA ALA A 225 -1.86 6.03 -1.96
C ALA A 225 -1.95 4.64 -1.31
N GLY A 226 -2.00 3.59 -2.13
CA GLY A 226 -1.99 2.19 -1.66
C GLY A 226 -0.60 1.73 -1.19
N GLU A 227 0.44 2.51 -1.51
CA GLU A 227 1.84 2.18 -1.24
C GLU A 227 2.26 2.74 0.12
N PHE A 228 2.62 1.85 1.02
CA PHE A 228 3.17 2.20 2.33
C PHE A 228 4.08 1.08 2.84
N SER A 229 4.97 1.42 3.75
CA SER A 229 5.81 0.46 4.44
C SER A 229 5.91 0.78 5.93
N PHE A 230 6.19 -0.24 6.74
CA PHE A 230 6.33 -0.06 8.17
C PHE A 230 7.17 -1.14 8.83
N ARG A 231 7.63 -0.85 10.05
CA ARG A 231 8.38 -1.79 10.88
C ARG A 231 7.47 -2.79 11.58
N ARG A 232 8.04 -3.94 11.95
CA ARG A 232 7.34 -5.06 12.57
C ARG A 232 6.53 -4.70 13.82
N ASN A 233 7.04 -3.77 14.65
CA ASN A 233 6.34 -3.37 15.87
C ASN A 233 4.91 -2.88 15.63
N LEU A 234 4.63 -2.33 14.45
CA LEU A 234 3.29 -1.87 14.09
C LEU A 234 2.34 -3.00 13.67
N MET A 235 2.85 -4.17 13.27
CA MET A 235 2.01 -5.23 12.67
C MET A 235 0.89 -5.71 13.58
N SER A 236 1.17 -5.90 14.86
CA SER A 236 0.20 -6.44 15.83
C SER A 236 -0.72 -5.38 16.44
N GLU A 237 -0.41 -4.11 16.26
CA GLU A 237 -1.15 -2.99 16.86
C GLU A 237 -2.14 -2.36 15.89
N MET A 238 -1.99 -2.65 14.58
CA MET A 238 -2.74 -2.00 13.51
C MET A 238 -4.17 -2.52 13.41
N ARG A 239 -5.15 -1.64 13.56
CA ARG A 239 -6.55 -1.91 13.25
C ARG A 239 -6.80 -1.53 11.80
N ILE A 240 -7.21 -2.51 11.02
CA ILE A 240 -7.43 -2.34 9.57
C ILE A 240 -8.92 -2.43 9.30
N PRO A 241 -9.55 -1.41 8.69
CA PRO A 241 -10.91 -1.53 8.19
C PRO A 241 -11.02 -2.69 7.20
N SER A 242 -12.08 -3.49 7.30
CA SER A 242 -12.24 -4.66 6.42
C SER A 242 -12.63 -4.30 4.98
N ASP A 243 -13.13 -3.10 4.77
CA ASP A 243 -13.61 -2.56 3.50
C ASP A 243 -12.52 -1.81 2.69
N TRP A 244 -12.92 -0.75 2.02
CA TRP A 244 -12.07 0.13 1.20
C TRP A 244 -11.39 1.26 1.98
N GLY A 245 -11.64 1.40 3.26
CA GLY A 245 -11.07 2.46 4.10
C GLY A 245 -9.64 2.22 4.58
N VAL A 246 -8.90 1.30 3.98
CA VAL A 246 -7.59 0.82 4.44
C VAL A 246 -6.59 1.96 4.59
N GLU A 247 -6.43 2.78 3.57
CA GLU A 247 -5.40 3.82 3.52
C GLU A 247 -5.62 4.87 4.61
N ILE A 248 -6.87 5.33 4.75
CA ILE A 248 -7.24 6.32 5.77
C ILE A 248 -7.23 5.68 7.16
N GLY A 249 -7.70 4.45 7.30
CA GLY A 249 -7.68 3.70 8.56
C GLY A 249 -6.26 3.52 9.10
N ILE A 250 -5.32 3.13 8.26
CA ILE A 250 -3.90 3.01 8.64
C ILE A 250 -3.32 4.36 9.07
N LEU A 251 -3.58 5.43 8.32
CA LEU A 251 -3.12 6.77 8.72
C LEU A 251 -3.72 7.22 10.05
N SER A 252 -5.00 6.88 10.31
CA SER A 252 -5.65 7.16 11.59
C SER A 252 -5.00 6.39 12.75
N GLU A 253 -4.62 5.12 12.53
CA GLU A 253 -3.88 4.34 13.53
C GLU A 253 -2.49 4.94 13.78
N MET A 254 -1.81 5.39 12.73
CA MET A 254 -0.51 6.06 12.88
C MET A 254 -0.61 7.34 13.72
N GLN A 255 -1.61 8.19 13.45
CA GLN A 255 -1.83 9.41 14.21
C GLN A 255 -2.16 9.14 15.68
N ARG A 256 -2.95 8.10 15.94
CA ARG A 256 -3.40 7.77 17.29
C ARG A 256 -2.30 7.17 18.17
N ASN A 257 -1.45 6.33 17.60
CA ASN A 257 -0.58 5.44 18.35
C ASN A 257 0.92 5.79 18.24
N HIS A 258 1.31 6.66 17.28
CA HIS A 258 2.71 6.91 16.98
C HIS A 258 3.04 8.40 16.93
N ALA A 259 4.23 8.73 17.38
CA ALA A 259 4.73 10.10 17.29
C ALA A 259 4.98 10.49 15.81
N SER A 260 4.58 11.71 15.43
CA SER A 260 4.69 12.20 14.05
C SER A 260 6.13 12.18 13.51
N ASN A 261 7.15 12.33 14.37
CA ASN A 261 8.56 12.23 13.99
C ASN A 261 9.02 10.81 13.66
N ARG A 262 8.16 9.79 13.87
CA ARG A 262 8.38 8.39 13.45
C ARG A 262 7.72 8.07 12.12
N ILE A 263 7.03 9.03 11.53
CA ILE A 263 6.22 8.90 10.33
C ILE A 263 6.82 9.78 9.24
N CYS A 264 6.95 9.23 8.04
CA CYS A 264 7.38 9.98 6.87
C CYS A 264 6.54 9.66 5.64
N GLN A 265 6.71 10.47 4.62
CA GLN A 265 6.24 10.18 3.27
C GLN A 265 7.40 10.33 2.28
N VAL A 266 7.37 9.57 1.19
CA VAL A 266 8.45 9.53 0.21
C VAL A 266 7.93 9.69 -1.21
N ASP A 267 8.65 10.46 -2.02
CA ASP A 267 8.40 10.60 -3.44
C ASP A 267 8.80 9.31 -4.17
N LEU A 268 7.80 8.60 -4.71
CA LEU A 268 8.04 7.32 -5.36
C LEU A 268 8.40 7.46 -6.85
N ALA A 269 7.75 8.36 -7.57
CA ALA A 269 7.88 8.46 -9.01
C ALA A 269 7.45 9.84 -9.53
N ASP A 270 8.07 10.27 -10.64
CA ASP A 270 7.71 11.49 -11.36
C ASP A 270 6.40 11.33 -12.15
N ASN A 271 6.04 10.10 -12.48
CA ASN A 271 4.79 9.73 -13.13
C ASN A 271 4.27 8.39 -12.57
N TYR A 272 3.02 8.37 -12.19
CA TYR A 272 2.37 7.19 -11.66
C TYR A 272 0.99 7.04 -12.30
N ASP A 273 0.81 5.91 -12.99
CA ASP A 273 -0.44 5.55 -13.62
C ASP A 273 -0.87 4.13 -13.21
N HIS A 274 -2.15 3.96 -12.98
CA HIS A 274 -2.75 2.66 -12.70
C HIS A 274 -3.95 2.44 -13.63
N LYS A 275 -4.41 1.20 -13.69
CA LYS A 275 -5.57 0.82 -14.50
C LYS A 275 -6.78 1.67 -14.10
N HIS A 276 -7.33 2.40 -15.08
CA HIS A 276 -8.62 3.07 -14.91
C HIS A 276 -9.72 2.01 -14.87
N GLN A 277 -10.63 2.13 -13.90
CA GLN A 277 -11.81 1.28 -13.88
C GLN A 277 -12.83 1.83 -14.87
N ASP A 278 -13.31 1.00 -15.79
CA ASP A 278 -14.43 1.36 -16.65
C ASP A 278 -15.68 1.58 -15.80
N LEU A 279 -16.29 2.73 -15.98
CA LEU A 279 -17.52 3.16 -15.30
C LEU A 279 -18.73 2.47 -15.92
N SER A 280 -18.85 1.16 -15.74
CA SER A 280 -20.10 0.48 -16.07
C SER A 280 -21.15 0.79 -15.00
N ILE A 281 -22.43 0.89 -15.43
CA ILE A 281 -23.59 1.12 -14.54
C ILE A 281 -23.62 0.10 -13.40
N ASP A 282 -23.18 -1.13 -13.62
CA ASP A 282 -23.09 -2.19 -12.61
C ASP A 282 -22.01 -1.92 -11.53
N ASN A 283 -20.98 -1.15 -11.83
CA ASN A 283 -19.95 -0.76 -10.88
C ASN A 283 -20.36 0.46 -10.03
N GLN A 284 -21.23 1.33 -10.55
CA GLN A 284 -21.73 2.50 -9.82
C GLN A 284 -22.58 2.14 -8.60
N THR A 285 -23.28 1.01 -8.62
CA THR A 285 -24.15 0.58 -7.53
C THR A 285 -23.41 -0.12 -6.39
N LYS A 286 -22.14 -0.46 -6.57
CA LYS A 286 -21.33 -1.22 -5.57
C LYS A 286 -20.13 -0.44 -5.03
N GLY A 287 -19.94 0.81 -5.46
CA GLY A 287 -18.79 1.61 -5.10
C GLY A 287 -19.01 2.51 -3.90
N CYS A 288 -17.98 2.71 -3.10
CA CYS A 288 -17.87 3.77 -2.11
C CYS A 288 -17.97 5.13 -2.80
N LEU A 289 -18.36 6.17 -2.06
CA LEU A 289 -18.41 7.59 -2.51
C LEU A 289 -17.12 8.04 -3.25
N LEU A 290 -15.97 7.42 -2.94
CA LEU A 290 -14.69 7.65 -3.60
C LEU A 290 -14.67 7.14 -5.05
N TYR A 291 -15.37 6.05 -5.36
CA TYR A 291 -15.51 5.52 -6.72
C TYR A 291 -16.43 6.36 -7.59
N THR A 292 -17.50 6.91 -7.01
CA THR A 292 -18.42 7.79 -7.73
C THR A 292 -17.79 9.16 -8.04
N SER A 293 -16.78 9.57 -7.28
CA SER A 293 -16.08 10.83 -7.56
C SER A 293 -14.94 10.67 -8.60
N ASP A 294 -14.36 9.48 -8.76
CA ASP A 294 -13.48 9.17 -9.92
C ASP A 294 -14.27 9.11 -11.23
N ALA A 295 -15.57 8.79 -11.16
CA ALA A 295 -16.51 8.81 -12.31
C ALA A 295 -16.77 10.22 -12.88
N ALA A 296 -16.53 11.25 -12.10
CA ALA A 296 -16.61 12.65 -12.55
C ALA A 296 -15.38 13.07 -13.39
N ASP A 297 -14.47 12.13 -13.69
CA ASP A 297 -13.24 12.37 -14.45
C ASP A 297 -13.42 12.23 -15.98
N GLU A 298 -14.60 11.82 -16.46
CA GLU A 298 -15.04 11.88 -17.84
C GLU A 298 -15.93 13.11 -18.11
#